data_8c6b3ef048e3ee7480dcaa8c97963b7e
#
_entry.id   8c6b3ef048e3ee7480dcaa8c97963b7e
#
_cell.length_a   1.000
_cell.length_b   1.000
_cell.length_c   1.000
_cell.angle_alpha   90.00
_cell.angle_beta   90.00
_cell.angle_gamma   90.00
#
_symmetry.space_group_name_H-M   'P 1'
#
loop_
_entity.id
_entity.type
_entity.pdbx_description
1 polymer ?
#
loop_
_entity_poly.entity_id
_entity_poly.type
_entity_poly.pdbx_seq_one_letter_code
_entity_poly.pdbx_strand_id
1 'polypeptide(L)'
;MITRTISVPGFRIGTAQDRVGLTGVTVILAPEGGATAGVDVRGCAPGTRETDLLSPEKTVQQIHAVVLSGGSAFGLEADSGVMNALAEDGIGFPVGPVSVPIVCGAVLFDLLIGDPKAHPDLAMGYEAAKRADVTFPVGCYGAGTGATVGKLKGAEHAMKSGAGYAEISLESGLCVGAYMAVNACGEVYDKETTLAGILSDDEKTILSSHDFMLKGFERILGGNTSIGCVVTNAKLTKAECKAVSGMAHDGFARSIRPVHTTMDGDTVFTMASGEIAAPVDTVGYLAEEAIRLAVLDAVKSAESMGARPAYADITRGE
;
A
#
# COMPACT_ATOMS: atom_id res chain seq x y z
N MET A 1 3.77 -2.26 19.35
CA MET A 1 3.53 -1.32 18.22
C MET A 1 4.87 -0.89 17.66
N ILE A 2 5.12 -1.17 16.38
CA ILE A 2 6.31 -0.74 15.64
C ILE A 2 5.94 0.53 14.89
N THR A 3 6.80 1.55 14.93
CA THR A 3 6.57 2.83 14.23
C THR A 3 7.68 3.10 13.21
N ARG A 4 7.36 3.94 12.22
CA ARG A 4 8.29 4.50 11.25
C ARG A 4 8.11 6.01 11.22
N THR A 5 9.11 6.70 10.72
CA THR A 5 9.09 8.16 10.53
C THR A 5 9.37 8.47 9.07
N ILE A 6 8.55 9.34 8.47
CA ILE A 6 8.76 9.87 7.13
C ILE A 6 9.60 11.14 7.22
N SER A 7 10.68 11.21 6.44
CA SER A 7 11.54 12.39 6.35
C SER A 7 11.34 13.18 5.05
N VAL A 8 10.57 12.65 4.10
CA VAL A 8 10.19 13.38 2.88
C VAL A 8 9.36 14.61 3.29
N PRO A 9 9.82 15.84 3.01
CA PRO A 9 9.22 17.04 3.58
C PRO A 9 7.73 17.19 3.26
N GLY A 10 6.95 17.60 4.27
CA GLY A 10 5.55 17.96 4.13
C GLY A 10 4.57 16.79 4.07
N PHE A 11 5.03 15.57 3.80
CA PHE A 11 4.15 14.39 3.83
C PHE A 11 3.87 13.93 5.27
N ARG A 12 2.66 13.42 5.49
CA ARG A 12 2.22 12.83 6.78
C ARG A 12 1.40 11.57 6.50
N ILE A 13 1.48 10.60 7.39
CA ILE A 13 0.75 9.33 7.26
C ILE A 13 -0.12 9.11 8.49
N GLY A 14 -1.40 8.82 8.26
CA GLY A 14 -2.34 8.51 9.32
C GLY A 14 -3.02 7.16 9.12
N THR A 15 -3.38 6.50 10.22
CA THR A 15 -4.03 5.20 10.19
C THR A 15 -5.23 5.15 11.13
N ALA A 16 -6.28 4.44 10.70
CA ALA A 16 -7.38 4.03 11.55
C ALA A 16 -7.76 2.58 11.21
N GLN A 17 -8.20 1.81 12.20
CA GLN A 17 -8.48 0.39 12.01
C GLN A 17 -9.50 -0.15 12.99
N ASP A 18 -10.25 -1.15 12.56
CA ASP A 18 -11.04 -2.06 13.38
C ASP A 18 -10.24 -3.35 13.64
N ARG A 19 -9.75 -3.50 14.87
CA ARG A 19 -8.96 -4.69 15.27
C ARG A 19 -9.82 -5.93 15.58
N VAL A 20 -11.15 -5.76 15.67
CA VAL A 20 -12.11 -6.85 15.86
C VAL A 20 -12.58 -7.34 14.49
N GLY A 21 -13.01 -6.42 13.64
CA GLY A 21 -13.38 -6.72 12.25
C GLY A 21 -12.21 -7.03 11.32
N LEU A 22 -10.96 -6.73 11.76
CA LEU A 22 -9.70 -6.97 11.05
C LEU A 22 -9.62 -6.25 9.69
N THR A 23 -9.90 -4.98 9.69
CA THR A 23 -9.77 -4.10 8.52
C THR A 23 -9.30 -2.70 8.93
N GLY A 24 -8.91 -1.86 7.99
CA GLY A 24 -8.48 -0.51 8.29
C GLY A 24 -8.05 0.29 7.07
N VAL A 25 -7.73 1.56 7.30
CA VAL A 25 -7.37 2.54 6.28
C VAL A 25 -6.09 3.29 6.65
N THR A 26 -5.25 3.53 5.66
CA THR A 26 -4.07 4.39 5.74
C THR A 26 -4.24 5.56 4.78
N VAL A 27 -3.93 6.74 5.25
CA VAL A 27 -3.97 7.99 4.48
C VAL A 27 -2.58 8.57 4.39
N ILE A 28 -2.11 8.86 3.19
CA ILE A 28 -0.87 9.59 2.93
C ILE A 28 -1.27 11.00 2.48
N LEU A 29 -1.08 11.99 3.35
CA LEU A 29 -1.37 13.38 3.07
C LEU A 29 -0.21 14.04 2.32
N ALA A 30 -0.53 14.77 1.27
CA ALA A 30 0.41 15.60 0.54
C ALA A 30 0.84 16.83 1.37
N PRO A 31 1.96 17.50 1.02
CA PRO A 31 2.33 18.80 1.54
C PRO A 31 1.24 19.85 1.31
N GLU A 32 1.35 20.97 1.99
CA GLU A 32 0.51 22.15 1.74
C GLU A 32 0.57 22.55 0.25
N GLY A 33 -0.60 22.75 -0.35
CA GLY A 33 -0.74 23.01 -1.79
C GLY A 33 -0.82 21.78 -2.68
N GLY A 34 -0.69 20.56 -2.12
CA GLY A 34 -0.81 19.30 -2.84
C GLY A 34 0.53 18.79 -3.42
N ALA A 35 0.48 17.63 -4.06
CA ALA A 35 1.61 16.98 -4.72
C ALA A 35 1.26 16.62 -6.17
N THR A 36 2.24 16.75 -7.07
CA THR A 36 2.12 16.17 -8.42
C THR A 36 2.10 14.65 -8.29
N ALA A 37 1.17 13.98 -9.02
CA ALA A 37 1.02 12.55 -8.82
C ALA A 37 0.77 11.78 -10.13
N GLY A 38 1.05 10.49 -10.05
CA GLY A 38 0.78 9.49 -11.07
C GLY A 38 0.41 8.16 -10.45
N VAL A 39 -0.06 7.23 -11.26
CA VAL A 39 -0.44 5.87 -10.83
C VAL A 39 -0.12 4.87 -11.92
N ASP A 40 0.30 3.66 -11.52
CA ASP A 40 0.34 2.49 -12.38
C ASP A 40 -0.45 1.35 -11.73
N VAL A 41 -1.37 0.75 -12.51
CA VAL A 41 -2.23 -0.35 -12.08
C VAL A 41 -1.85 -1.57 -12.91
N ARG A 42 -1.26 -2.60 -12.27
CA ARG A 42 -0.79 -3.82 -12.95
C ARG A 42 -1.63 -5.05 -12.65
N GLY A 43 -2.32 -5.07 -11.53
CA GLY A 43 -3.25 -6.15 -11.22
C GLY A 43 -4.48 -6.14 -12.13
N CYS A 44 -5.07 -7.32 -12.37
CA CYS A 44 -6.25 -7.45 -13.26
C CYS A 44 -7.59 -7.25 -12.53
N ALA A 45 -7.58 -7.12 -11.19
CA ALA A 45 -8.77 -6.94 -10.37
C ALA A 45 -8.67 -5.73 -9.42
N PRO A 46 -8.35 -4.52 -9.93
CA PRO A 46 -8.17 -3.34 -9.09
C PRO A 46 -9.51 -2.80 -8.57
N GLY A 47 -9.49 -2.23 -7.37
CA GLY A 47 -10.51 -1.33 -6.86
C GLY A 47 -9.85 0.02 -6.58
N THR A 48 -10.22 1.07 -7.32
CA THR A 48 -9.56 2.37 -7.26
C THR A 48 -10.54 3.53 -7.35
N ARG A 49 -10.11 4.71 -6.88
CA ARG A 49 -10.85 5.97 -7.00
C ARG A 49 -9.93 7.06 -7.55
N GLU A 50 -10.46 7.91 -8.46
CA GLU A 50 -9.83 9.10 -9.07
C GLU A 50 -8.51 8.80 -9.85
N THR A 51 -8.29 7.56 -10.28
CA THR A 51 -7.09 7.21 -11.05
C THR A 51 -7.08 7.80 -12.46
N ASP A 52 -8.25 8.02 -13.07
CA ASP A 52 -8.33 8.66 -14.40
C ASP A 52 -7.83 10.11 -14.37
N LEU A 53 -8.10 10.84 -13.28
CA LEU A 53 -7.58 12.20 -13.07
C LEU A 53 -6.06 12.27 -13.11
N LEU A 54 -5.35 11.20 -12.73
CA LEU A 54 -3.89 11.12 -12.70
C LEU A 54 -3.28 10.92 -14.08
N SER A 55 -4.06 10.66 -15.13
CA SER A 55 -3.55 10.58 -16.50
C SER A 55 -2.86 11.90 -16.91
N PRO A 56 -1.69 11.83 -17.58
CA PRO A 56 -0.87 13.01 -17.85
C PRO A 56 -1.57 14.15 -18.59
N GLU A 57 -2.54 13.83 -19.46
CA GLU A 57 -3.31 14.77 -20.27
C GLU A 57 -4.43 15.49 -19.49
N LYS A 58 -4.73 15.08 -18.26
CA LYS A 58 -5.81 15.71 -17.47
C LYS A 58 -5.35 17.01 -16.82
N THR A 59 -6.29 17.95 -16.68
CA THR A 59 -6.02 19.34 -16.29
C THR A 59 -5.51 19.51 -14.87
N VAL A 60 -6.07 18.76 -13.90
CA VAL A 60 -5.67 18.87 -12.48
C VAL A 60 -4.28 18.30 -12.31
N GLN A 61 -3.36 19.13 -11.79
CA GLN A 61 -1.94 18.78 -11.70
C GLN A 61 -1.54 18.22 -10.33
N GLN A 62 -2.33 18.49 -9.29
CA GLN A 62 -1.99 18.15 -7.91
C GLN A 62 -3.14 17.42 -7.22
N ILE A 63 -2.78 16.50 -6.32
CA ILE A 63 -3.70 15.83 -5.41
C ILE A 63 -3.30 16.12 -3.96
N HIS A 64 -4.22 15.89 -3.03
CA HIS A 64 -4.06 16.25 -1.62
C HIS A 64 -3.87 15.04 -0.71
N ALA A 65 -4.29 13.86 -1.15
CA ALA A 65 -4.07 12.60 -0.45
C ALA A 65 -4.12 11.39 -1.37
N VAL A 66 -3.44 10.32 -0.92
CA VAL A 66 -3.66 8.94 -1.38
C VAL A 66 -4.19 8.13 -0.21
N VAL A 67 -5.24 7.35 -0.45
CA VAL A 67 -5.87 6.45 0.53
C VAL A 67 -5.61 5.01 0.13
N LEU A 68 -5.12 4.22 1.06
CA LEU A 68 -4.96 2.78 0.94
C LEU A 68 -5.91 2.14 1.95
N SER A 69 -6.87 1.34 1.50
CA SER A 69 -7.95 0.86 2.35
C SER A 69 -8.15 -0.66 2.25
N GLY A 70 -8.61 -1.29 3.33
CA GLY A 70 -9.18 -2.62 3.31
C GLY A 70 -10.61 -2.62 2.77
N GLY A 71 -11.36 -3.71 2.97
CA GLY A 71 -12.79 -3.79 2.68
C GLY A 71 -13.16 -3.97 1.21
N SER A 72 -12.18 -4.21 0.31
CA SER A 72 -12.46 -4.28 -1.14
C SER A 72 -13.17 -3.01 -1.61
N ALA A 73 -14.02 -3.08 -2.63
CA ALA A 73 -14.73 -1.92 -3.19
C ALA A 73 -15.54 -1.11 -2.14
N PHE A 74 -16.00 -1.73 -1.06
CA PHE A 74 -16.67 -1.02 0.04
C PHE A 74 -15.74 0.00 0.71
N GLY A 75 -14.46 -0.32 0.88
CA GLY A 75 -13.47 0.55 1.51
C GLY A 75 -13.16 1.85 0.77
N LEU A 76 -13.61 2.01 -0.49
CA LEU A 76 -13.54 3.28 -1.23
C LEU A 76 -14.39 4.39 -0.57
N GLU A 77 -15.31 4.05 0.33
CA GLU A 77 -16.07 5.03 1.11
C GLU A 77 -15.16 5.88 2.02
N ALA A 78 -14.08 5.31 2.52
CA ALA A 78 -13.12 5.99 3.38
C ALA A 78 -12.50 7.24 2.73
N ASP A 79 -12.31 7.23 1.40
CA ASP A 79 -11.79 8.37 0.64
C ASP A 79 -12.65 9.63 0.82
N SER A 80 -13.97 9.46 0.94
CA SER A 80 -14.90 10.57 1.18
C SER A 80 -14.73 11.16 2.58
N GLY A 81 -14.38 10.33 3.57
CA GLY A 81 -14.04 10.78 4.91
C GLY A 81 -12.76 11.63 4.93
N VAL A 82 -11.76 11.23 4.17
CA VAL A 82 -10.52 12.02 3.98
C VAL A 82 -10.82 13.36 3.31
N MET A 83 -11.67 13.36 2.28
CA MET A 83 -12.11 14.60 1.63
C MET A 83 -12.77 15.56 2.63
N ASN A 84 -13.66 15.06 3.51
CA ASN A 84 -14.32 15.88 4.52
C ASN A 84 -13.30 16.49 5.49
N ALA A 85 -12.34 15.70 5.97
CA ALA A 85 -11.29 16.17 6.87
C ALA A 85 -10.43 17.28 6.26
N LEU A 86 -10.04 17.14 4.99
CA LEU A 86 -9.26 18.14 4.26
C LEU A 86 -10.08 19.40 3.96
N ALA A 87 -11.36 19.24 3.60
CA ALA A 87 -12.25 20.38 3.33
C ALA A 87 -12.47 21.26 4.55
N GLU A 88 -12.58 20.69 5.76
CA GLU A 88 -12.66 21.43 7.02
C GLU A 88 -11.41 22.28 7.26
N ASP A 89 -10.25 21.79 6.86
CA ASP A 89 -8.97 22.49 6.97
C ASP A 89 -8.72 23.46 5.78
N GLY A 90 -9.69 23.61 4.85
CA GLY A 90 -9.61 24.48 3.67
C GLY A 90 -8.65 23.97 2.59
N ILE A 91 -8.20 22.73 2.68
CA ILE A 91 -7.24 22.10 1.75
C ILE A 91 -8.00 21.56 0.53
N GLY A 92 -7.55 21.92 -0.68
CA GLY A 92 -8.17 21.44 -1.90
C GLY A 92 -7.78 22.25 -3.14
N PHE A 93 -8.25 21.81 -4.29
CA PHE A 93 -8.17 22.52 -5.55
C PHE A 93 -9.10 23.74 -5.51
N PRO A 94 -8.60 24.97 -5.72
CA PRO A 94 -9.41 26.18 -5.59
C PRO A 94 -10.37 26.36 -6.78
N VAL A 95 -11.66 26.52 -6.49
CA VAL A 95 -12.70 26.83 -7.46
C VAL A 95 -13.53 28.00 -6.91
N GLY A 96 -13.19 29.23 -7.27
CA GLY A 96 -13.82 30.42 -6.70
C GLY A 96 -13.66 30.47 -5.19
N PRO A 97 -14.76 30.51 -4.40
CA PRO A 97 -14.68 30.57 -2.93
C PRO A 97 -14.54 29.16 -2.28
N VAL A 98 -14.46 28.10 -3.05
CA VAL A 98 -14.47 26.72 -2.55
C VAL A 98 -13.13 26.05 -2.84
N SER A 99 -12.61 25.27 -1.88
CA SER A 99 -11.50 24.34 -2.06
C SER A 99 -12.05 22.91 -2.15
N VAL A 100 -11.74 22.19 -3.25
CA VAL A 100 -12.21 20.82 -3.47
C VAL A 100 -11.04 19.86 -3.26
N PRO A 101 -11.01 19.07 -2.17
CA PRO A 101 -9.96 18.10 -1.95
C PRO A 101 -9.97 17.05 -3.08
N ILE A 102 -8.80 16.79 -3.68
CA ILE A 102 -8.61 15.70 -4.64
C ILE A 102 -7.94 14.56 -3.90
N VAL A 103 -8.67 13.46 -3.74
CA VAL A 103 -8.25 12.28 -2.98
C VAL A 103 -8.33 11.06 -3.88
N CYS A 104 -7.17 10.46 -4.16
CA CYS A 104 -7.06 9.22 -4.92
C CYS A 104 -6.96 8.02 -3.97
N GLY A 105 -7.48 6.87 -4.36
CA GLY A 105 -7.45 5.71 -3.50
C GLY A 105 -7.35 4.38 -4.22
N ALA A 106 -6.89 3.36 -3.48
CA ALA A 106 -6.92 1.96 -3.87
C ALA A 106 -7.29 1.09 -2.68
N VAL A 107 -7.91 -0.06 -2.96
CA VAL A 107 -8.36 -0.99 -1.92
C VAL A 107 -7.73 -2.37 -2.08
N LEU A 108 -7.50 -3.02 -0.95
CA LEU A 108 -7.19 -4.44 -0.88
C LEU A 108 -8.39 -5.23 -0.34
N PHE A 109 -8.38 -6.53 -0.55
CA PHE A 109 -9.45 -7.42 -0.10
C PHE A 109 -9.04 -8.14 1.20
N ASP A 110 -9.69 -7.84 2.30
CA ASP A 110 -9.46 -8.46 3.62
C ASP A 110 -10.74 -9.04 4.27
N LEU A 111 -11.85 -9.10 3.55
CA LEU A 111 -13.17 -9.52 4.05
C LEU A 111 -13.24 -10.99 4.52
N LEU A 112 -12.22 -11.81 4.28
CA LEU A 112 -12.18 -13.22 4.67
C LEU A 112 -11.32 -13.51 5.91
N ILE A 113 -10.74 -12.49 6.55
CA ILE A 113 -9.86 -12.71 7.72
C ILE A 113 -10.56 -12.43 9.05
N GLY A 114 -11.48 -11.48 9.09
CA GLY A 114 -12.23 -11.09 10.27
C GLY A 114 -13.74 -11.16 10.05
N ASP A 115 -14.45 -10.11 10.43
CA ASP A 115 -15.88 -9.98 10.12
C ASP A 115 -16.05 -9.55 8.65
N PRO A 116 -16.70 -10.37 7.80
CA PRO A 116 -16.90 -10.04 6.38
C PRO A 116 -17.80 -8.82 6.14
N LYS A 117 -18.44 -8.28 7.18
CA LYS A 117 -19.25 -7.06 7.12
C LYS A 117 -18.47 -5.82 7.54
N ALA A 118 -17.31 -6.00 8.18
CA ALA A 118 -16.46 -4.90 8.57
C ALA A 118 -15.66 -4.37 7.37
N HIS A 119 -15.74 -3.10 7.11
CA HIS A 119 -14.96 -2.41 6.10
C HIS A 119 -14.72 -0.96 6.51
N PRO A 120 -13.65 -0.33 6.04
CA PRO A 120 -13.44 1.10 6.27
C PRO A 120 -14.58 1.92 5.66
N ASP A 121 -15.10 2.83 6.47
CA ASP A 121 -16.18 3.74 6.14
C ASP A 121 -15.68 5.21 6.14
N LEU A 122 -16.61 6.13 5.91
CA LEU A 122 -16.35 7.57 5.95
C LEU A 122 -15.74 8.02 7.29
N ALA A 123 -16.25 7.51 8.43
CA ALA A 123 -15.76 7.89 9.75
C ALA A 123 -14.32 7.44 9.97
N MET A 124 -13.97 6.22 9.53
CA MET A 124 -12.63 5.68 9.65
C MET A 124 -11.63 6.45 8.75
N GLY A 125 -12.03 6.83 7.54
CA GLY A 125 -11.21 7.67 6.64
C GLY A 125 -10.94 9.06 7.23
N TYR A 126 -11.97 9.69 7.77
CA TYR A 126 -11.86 10.99 8.46
C TYR A 126 -10.90 10.91 9.66
N GLU A 127 -11.05 9.89 10.50
CA GLU A 127 -10.20 9.67 11.67
C GLU A 127 -8.73 9.46 11.27
N ALA A 128 -8.46 8.65 10.24
CA ALA A 128 -7.11 8.43 9.74
C ALA A 128 -6.47 9.74 9.26
N ALA A 129 -7.20 10.59 8.53
CA ALA A 129 -6.69 11.87 8.06
C ALA A 129 -6.34 12.81 9.23
N LYS A 130 -7.21 12.90 10.25
CA LYS A 130 -6.97 13.76 11.44
C LYS A 130 -5.83 13.25 12.34
N ARG A 131 -5.47 11.96 12.24
CA ARG A 131 -4.33 11.36 12.98
C ARG A 131 -3.01 11.38 12.21
N ALA A 132 -2.99 11.91 10.99
CA ALA A 132 -1.80 11.90 10.16
C ALA A 132 -0.65 12.71 10.78
N ASP A 133 0.51 12.06 10.92
CA ASP A 133 1.72 12.63 11.50
C ASP A 133 2.95 12.11 10.73
N VAL A 134 4.12 12.67 11.01
CA VAL A 134 5.40 12.21 10.48
C VAL A 134 5.82 10.88 11.07
N THR A 135 5.33 10.51 12.26
CA THR A 135 5.57 9.21 12.90
C THR A 135 4.27 8.41 12.97
N PHE A 136 4.28 7.20 12.42
CA PHE A 136 3.09 6.36 12.23
C PHE A 136 3.38 4.88 12.49
N PRO A 137 2.37 4.08 12.86
CA PRO A 137 2.54 2.65 13.06
C PRO A 137 2.60 1.89 11.73
N VAL A 138 3.30 0.73 11.75
CA VAL A 138 3.37 -0.26 10.67
C VAL A 138 3.01 -1.65 11.19
N GLY A 139 2.96 -2.66 10.31
CA GLY A 139 2.48 -4.00 10.62
C GLY A 139 0.96 -4.09 10.53
N CYS A 140 0.30 -4.60 11.57
CA CYS A 140 -1.16 -4.78 11.60
C CYS A 140 -1.91 -3.47 11.95
N TYR A 141 -1.61 -2.38 11.25
CA TYR A 141 -2.22 -1.07 11.39
C TYR A 141 -2.71 -0.54 10.04
N GLY A 142 -3.74 0.32 10.08
CA GLY A 142 -4.33 0.88 8.87
C GLY A 142 -4.74 -0.20 7.86
N ALA A 143 -4.46 0.00 6.58
CA ALA A 143 -4.72 -0.97 5.51
C ALA A 143 -4.01 -2.32 5.71
N GLY A 144 -2.97 -2.38 6.55
CA GLY A 144 -2.26 -3.62 6.90
C GLY A 144 -3.01 -4.52 7.89
N THR A 145 -4.07 -4.04 8.54
CA THR A 145 -4.76 -4.74 9.63
C THR A 145 -5.30 -6.11 9.21
N GLY A 146 -5.99 -6.20 8.06
CA GLY A 146 -6.52 -7.46 7.53
C GLY A 146 -5.63 -8.14 6.49
N ALA A 147 -4.46 -7.61 6.17
CA ALA A 147 -3.61 -8.10 5.10
C ALA A 147 -2.99 -9.48 5.39
N THR A 148 -2.94 -10.35 4.36
CA THR A 148 -2.38 -11.71 4.39
C THR A 148 -1.62 -12.01 3.10
N VAL A 149 -0.70 -12.99 3.13
CA VAL A 149 0.08 -13.46 1.96
C VAL A 149 0.09 -14.98 1.86
N GLY A 150 0.39 -15.52 0.67
CA GLY A 150 0.49 -16.96 0.48
C GLY A 150 -0.84 -17.68 0.35
N LYS A 151 -1.74 -17.21 -0.52
CA LYS A 151 -3.13 -17.68 -0.63
C LYS A 151 -3.38 -18.73 -1.72
N LEU A 152 -2.34 -19.23 -2.40
CA LEU A 152 -2.49 -20.19 -3.51
C LEU A 152 -3.11 -21.53 -3.10
N LYS A 153 -3.03 -21.91 -1.82
CA LYS A 153 -3.65 -23.13 -1.26
C LYS A 153 -5.00 -22.85 -0.60
N GLY A 154 -5.42 -21.60 -0.52
CA GLY A 154 -6.62 -21.14 0.20
C GLY A 154 -6.28 -20.11 1.27
N ALA A 155 -7.26 -19.30 1.66
CA ALA A 155 -7.08 -18.26 2.66
C ALA A 155 -6.73 -18.82 4.06
N GLU A 156 -7.16 -20.04 4.36
CA GLU A 156 -6.87 -20.75 5.60
C GLU A 156 -5.38 -21.10 5.77
N HIS A 157 -4.63 -21.20 4.68
CA HIS A 157 -3.20 -21.47 4.67
C HIS A 157 -2.34 -20.21 4.54
N ALA A 158 -2.96 -19.03 4.54
CA ALA A 158 -2.24 -17.77 4.43
C ALA A 158 -1.53 -17.40 5.72
N MET A 159 -0.40 -16.71 5.61
CA MET A 159 0.26 -16.05 6.73
C MET A 159 -0.23 -14.62 6.89
N LYS A 160 -0.20 -14.11 8.14
CA LYS A 160 -0.45 -12.71 8.44
C LYS A 160 0.64 -11.85 7.83
N SER A 161 0.21 -10.79 7.19
CA SER A 161 1.02 -9.70 6.64
C SER A 161 0.60 -8.37 7.26
N GLY A 162 1.00 -7.26 6.69
CA GLY A 162 0.71 -5.96 7.26
C GLY A 162 0.99 -4.81 6.31
N ALA A 163 1.25 -3.66 6.91
CA ALA A 163 1.79 -2.50 6.23
C ALA A 163 3.25 -2.26 6.62
N GLY A 164 4.04 -1.72 5.71
CA GLY A 164 5.44 -1.39 5.92
C GLY A 164 5.84 -0.09 5.23
N TYR A 165 6.96 0.46 5.68
CA TYR A 165 7.53 1.69 5.14
C TYR A 165 9.05 1.57 5.03
N ALA A 166 9.59 2.08 3.95
CA ALA A 166 11.02 2.28 3.79
C ALA A 166 11.31 3.58 3.05
N GLU A 167 12.46 4.18 3.34
CA GLU A 167 12.89 5.46 2.77
C GLU A 167 14.39 5.42 2.47
N ILE A 168 14.77 6.03 1.36
CA ILE A 168 16.15 6.15 0.91
C ILE A 168 16.44 7.61 0.62
N SER A 169 17.48 8.14 1.28
CA SER A 169 17.95 9.51 1.10
C SER A 169 19.36 9.52 0.52
N LEU A 170 19.59 10.36 -0.47
CA LEU A 170 20.90 10.58 -1.08
C LEU A 170 21.56 11.82 -0.47
N GLU A 171 22.90 11.92 -0.58
CA GLU A 171 23.67 13.09 -0.15
C GLU A 171 23.25 14.39 -0.87
N SER A 172 22.66 14.28 -2.06
CA SER A 172 22.08 15.40 -2.82
C SER A 172 20.83 16.00 -2.15
N GLY A 173 20.31 15.39 -1.10
CA GLY A 173 19.05 15.75 -0.46
C GLY A 173 17.81 15.12 -1.12
N LEU A 174 17.97 14.38 -2.24
CA LEU A 174 16.86 13.61 -2.82
C LEU A 174 16.43 12.53 -1.83
N CYS A 175 15.13 12.49 -1.56
CA CYS A 175 14.51 11.51 -0.66
C CYS A 175 13.36 10.82 -1.38
N VAL A 176 13.30 9.48 -1.28
CA VAL A 176 12.24 8.63 -1.84
C VAL A 176 11.81 7.63 -0.78
N GLY A 177 10.56 7.71 -0.37
CA GLY A 177 9.91 6.78 0.56
C GLY A 177 8.82 5.99 -0.11
N ALA A 178 8.50 4.82 0.42
CA ALA A 178 7.37 4.00 -0.01
C ALA A 178 6.60 3.42 1.18
N TYR A 179 5.29 3.58 1.18
CA TYR A 179 4.37 2.90 2.09
C TYR A 179 3.64 1.82 1.33
N MET A 180 3.58 0.61 1.91
CA MET A 180 2.95 -0.56 1.30
C MET A 180 1.98 -1.23 2.27
N ALA A 181 0.80 -1.63 1.78
CA ALA A 181 -0.06 -2.63 2.41
C ALA A 181 -0.02 -3.90 1.55
N VAL A 182 0.49 -4.99 2.13
CA VAL A 182 0.89 -6.19 1.39
C VAL A 182 -0.11 -7.31 1.64
N ASN A 183 -0.99 -7.55 0.66
CA ASN A 183 -2.05 -8.56 0.72
C ASN A 183 -2.00 -9.51 -0.49
N ALA A 184 -0.81 -9.98 -0.86
CA ALA A 184 -0.52 -10.71 -2.08
C ALA A 184 -1.09 -12.14 -2.12
N CYS A 185 -1.35 -12.63 -3.33
CA CYS A 185 -1.58 -14.05 -3.58
C CYS A 185 -0.32 -14.87 -3.31
N GLY A 186 0.82 -14.37 -3.74
CA GLY A 186 2.13 -14.99 -3.64
C GLY A 186 2.77 -14.93 -2.26
N GLU A 187 3.95 -15.52 -2.17
CA GLU A 187 4.85 -15.46 -1.02
C GLU A 187 5.70 -14.19 -1.05
N VAL A 188 6.10 -13.70 0.12
CA VAL A 188 7.10 -12.64 0.28
C VAL A 188 8.46 -13.26 0.55
N TYR A 189 9.48 -12.84 -0.21
CA TYR A 189 10.83 -13.36 -0.10
C TYR A 189 11.88 -12.24 -0.13
N ASP A 190 13.03 -12.50 0.48
CA ASP A 190 14.22 -11.67 0.39
C ASP A 190 15.37 -12.52 -0.14
N LYS A 191 15.86 -12.21 -1.34
CA LYS A 191 16.83 -13.02 -2.08
C LYS A 191 16.31 -14.46 -2.26
N GLU A 192 16.95 -15.44 -1.61
CA GLU A 192 16.57 -16.86 -1.69
C GLU A 192 15.68 -17.31 -0.49
N THR A 193 15.42 -16.43 0.48
CA THR A 193 14.69 -16.79 1.71
C THR A 193 13.25 -16.36 1.63
N THR A 194 12.30 -17.30 1.67
CA THR A 194 10.88 -16.99 1.86
C THR A 194 10.63 -16.56 3.30
N LEU A 195 10.03 -15.39 3.49
CA LEU A 195 9.71 -14.82 4.79
C LEU A 195 8.29 -15.15 5.25
N ALA A 196 7.33 -15.10 4.32
CA ALA A 196 5.95 -15.45 4.58
C ALA A 196 5.30 -15.97 3.29
N GLY A 197 4.41 -16.93 3.40
CA GLY A 197 3.80 -17.57 2.23
C GLY A 197 2.74 -18.59 2.60
N ILE A 198 2.62 -19.65 1.82
CA ILE A 198 1.65 -20.72 2.01
C ILE A 198 2.10 -21.59 3.19
N LEU A 199 1.23 -21.79 4.18
CA LEU A 199 1.49 -22.72 5.27
C LEU A 199 1.13 -24.17 4.92
N SER A 200 1.93 -25.10 5.42
CA SER A 200 1.60 -26.53 5.48
C SER A 200 0.35 -26.77 6.34
N ASP A 201 -0.25 -27.98 6.25
CA ASP A 201 -1.46 -28.34 7.02
C ASP A 201 -1.23 -28.33 8.53
N ASP A 202 0.01 -28.52 8.98
CA ASP A 202 0.41 -28.44 10.39
C ASP A 202 0.88 -27.05 10.83
N GLU A 203 0.82 -26.06 9.92
CA GLU A 203 1.21 -24.65 10.11
C GLU A 203 2.68 -24.43 10.53
N LYS A 204 3.57 -25.42 10.33
CA LYS A 204 4.97 -25.36 10.80
C LYS A 204 5.96 -24.96 9.70
N THR A 205 5.60 -25.15 8.45
CA THR A 205 6.50 -24.90 7.31
C THR A 205 5.85 -24.02 6.27
N ILE A 206 6.67 -23.17 5.62
CA ILE A 206 6.25 -22.38 4.48
C ILE A 206 6.51 -23.21 3.21
N LEU A 207 5.45 -23.47 2.45
CA LEU A 207 5.49 -24.19 1.19
C LEU A 207 5.90 -23.24 0.05
N SER A 208 6.58 -23.78 -0.96
CA SER A 208 7.01 -23.03 -2.14
C SER A 208 5.83 -22.67 -3.05
N SER A 209 5.58 -21.38 -3.24
CA SER A 209 4.61 -20.89 -4.22
C SER A 209 5.01 -21.28 -5.66
N HIS A 210 6.32 -21.35 -5.95
CA HIS A 210 6.84 -21.79 -7.24
C HIS A 210 6.41 -23.21 -7.56
N ASP A 211 6.58 -24.15 -6.61
CA ASP A 211 6.18 -25.54 -6.82
C ASP A 211 4.66 -25.71 -6.97
N PHE A 212 3.90 -24.86 -6.27
CA PHE A 212 2.44 -24.80 -6.44
C PHE A 212 2.04 -24.39 -7.85
N MET A 213 2.69 -23.33 -8.38
CA MET A 213 2.41 -22.85 -9.73
C MET A 213 2.78 -23.88 -10.80
N LEU A 214 3.91 -24.59 -10.64
CA LEU A 214 4.36 -25.61 -11.62
C LEU A 214 3.48 -26.84 -11.65
N LYS A 215 2.81 -27.19 -10.55
CA LYS A 215 1.86 -28.33 -10.52
C LYS A 215 0.52 -27.99 -11.17
N GLY A 216 0.28 -26.75 -11.53
CA GLY A 216 -1.00 -26.24 -11.96
C GLY A 216 -1.97 -26.20 -10.78
N PHE A 217 -2.49 -25.03 -10.45
CA PHE A 217 -3.51 -24.90 -9.41
C PHE A 217 -4.84 -24.49 -10.04
N GLU A 218 -5.94 -25.01 -9.49
CA GLU A 218 -7.26 -24.52 -9.84
C GLU A 218 -7.42 -23.10 -9.27
N ARG A 219 -7.87 -22.16 -10.10
CA ARG A 219 -8.07 -20.78 -9.70
C ARG A 219 -8.99 -20.68 -8.50
N ILE A 220 -8.46 -20.30 -7.35
CA ILE A 220 -9.25 -19.94 -6.18
C ILE A 220 -9.69 -18.49 -6.38
N LEU A 221 -10.98 -18.27 -6.53
CA LEU A 221 -11.55 -16.92 -6.54
C LEU A 221 -11.33 -16.30 -5.15
N GLY A 222 -10.61 -15.22 -5.07
CA GLY A 222 -10.50 -14.52 -3.80
C GLY A 222 -9.42 -13.46 -3.76
N GLY A 223 -9.78 -12.36 -3.23
CA GLY A 223 -9.18 -11.10 -3.02
C GLY A 223 -7.73 -11.06 -2.59
N ASN A 224 -6.89 -10.76 -3.54
CA ASN A 224 -5.50 -10.44 -3.32
C ASN A 224 -5.27 -9.05 -3.87
N THR A 225 -4.41 -8.30 -3.28
CA THR A 225 -4.00 -6.99 -3.81
C THR A 225 -2.92 -6.42 -2.91
N SER A 226 -1.80 -6.01 -3.45
CA SER A 226 -0.85 -5.16 -2.74
C SER A 226 -0.92 -3.75 -3.29
N ILE A 227 -1.11 -2.79 -2.40
CA ILE A 227 -1.29 -1.38 -2.75
C ILE A 227 -0.25 -0.53 -2.05
N GLY A 228 0.22 0.51 -2.74
CA GLY A 228 1.25 1.36 -2.18
C GLY A 228 1.31 2.76 -2.75
N CYS A 229 2.07 3.59 -2.05
CA CYS A 229 2.35 4.96 -2.46
C CYS A 229 3.83 5.27 -2.26
N VAL A 230 4.46 5.68 -3.34
CA VAL A 230 5.79 6.30 -3.34
C VAL A 230 5.62 7.79 -3.07
N VAL A 231 6.44 8.33 -2.18
CA VAL A 231 6.52 9.76 -1.88
C VAL A 231 7.93 10.25 -2.10
N THR A 232 8.10 11.43 -2.70
CA THR A 232 9.42 11.99 -2.97
C THR A 232 9.41 13.52 -2.97
N ASN A 233 10.55 14.12 -2.65
CA ASN A 233 10.77 15.55 -2.82
C ASN A 233 11.29 15.91 -4.23
N ALA A 234 11.38 14.95 -5.15
CA ALA A 234 11.79 15.20 -6.53
C ALA A 234 10.78 16.08 -7.27
N LYS A 235 11.28 16.91 -8.17
CA LYS A 235 10.46 17.69 -9.10
C LYS A 235 10.11 16.83 -10.31
N LEU A 236 8.88 16.36 -10.36
CA LEU A 236 8.37 15.48 -11.41
C LEU A 236 7.09 16.06 -12.03
N THR A 237 6.88 15.79 -13.31
CA THR A 237 5.62 15.95 -14.01
C THR A 237 4.70 14.74 -13.73
N LYS A 238 3.40 14.85 -14.06
CA LYS A 238 2.46 13.72 -13.96
C LYS A 238 2.91 12.49 -14.77
N ALA A 239 3.45 12.73 -15.98
CA ALA A 239 3.98 11.66 -16.83
C ALA A 239 5.17 10.96 -16.17
N GLU A 240 6.06 11.70 -15.55
CA GLU A 240 7.21 11.17 -14.82
C GLU A 240 6.79 10.46 -13.53
N CYS A 241 5.81 10.99 -12.78
CA CYS A 241 5.23 10.29 -11.63
C CYS A 241 4.63 8.93 -12.05
N LYS A 242 3.92 8.87 -13.19
CA LYS A 242 3.41 7.61 -13.75
C LYS A 242 4.54 6.66 -14.12
N ALA A 243 5.61 7.15 -14.74
CA ALA A 243 6.77 6.33 -15.08
C ALA A 243 7.45 5.76 -13.81
N VAL A 244 7.63 6.59 -12.76
CA VAL A 244 8.16 6.15 -11.47
C VAL A 244 7.25 5.09 -10.84
N SER A 245 5.92 5.27 -10.87
CA SER A 245 4.97 4.24 -10.39
C SER A 245 5.15 2.91 -11.13
N GLY A 246 5.36 2.97 -12.44
CA GLY A 246 5.64 1.79 -13.26
C GLY A 246 6.95 1.09 -12.89
N MET A 247 8.05 1.84 -12.70
CA MET A 247 9.35 1.29 -12.26
C MET A 247 9.26 0.72 -10.84
N ALA A 248 8.52 1.37 -9.96
CA ALA A 248 8.33 0.92 -8.57
C ALA A 248 7.71 -0.48 -8.45
N HIS A 249 6.91 -0.91 -9.43
CA HIS A 249 6.37 -2.27 -9.49
C HIS A 249 7.44 -3.36 -9.63
N ASP A 250 8.64 -3.03 -10.09
CA ASP A 250 9.74 -4.01 -10.13
C ASP A 250 10.18 -4.40 -8.71
N GLY A 251 9.97 -3.52 -7.72
CA GLY A 251 10.16 -3.83 -6.30
C GLY A 251 9.22 -4.95 -5.80
N PHE A 252 7.98 -5.02 -6.32
CA PHE A 252 7.10 -6.16 -6.05
C PHE A 252 7.66 -7.45 -6.63
N ALA A 253 8.11 -7.45 -7.90
CA ALA A 253 8.65 -8.64 -8.54
C ALA A 253 9.93 -9.15 -7.88
N ARG A 254 10.67 -8.28 -7.17
CA ARG A 254 11.87 -8.61 -6.41
C ARG A 254 11.60 -9.03 -4.96
N SER A 255 10.35 -9.05 -4.53
CA SER A 255 9.97 -9.39 -3.14
C SER A 255 8.70 -10.23 -3.00
N ILE A 256 7.91 -10.40 -4.07
CA ILE A 256 6.66 -11.18 -4.09
C ILE A 256 6.65 -12.11 -5.30
N ARG A 257 6.28 -13.38 -5.11
CA ARG A 257 6.11 -14.37 -6.20
C ARG A 257 5.01 -15.38 -5.92
N PRO A 258 4.06 -15.65 -6.87
CA PRO A 258 3.83 -14.81 -8.05
C PRO A 258 3.27 -13.44 -7.66
N VAL A 259 3.39 -12.48 -8.58
CA VAL A 259 2.88 -11.11 -8.44
C VAL A 259 2.14 -10.68 -9.70
N HIS A 260 1.29 -9.68 -9.61
CA HIS A 260 0.48 -9.14 -10.72
C HIS A 260 -0.33 -10.22 -11.44
N THR A 261 -0.87 -11.16 -10.68
CA THR A 261 -1.69 -12.22 -11.23
C THR A 261 -3.07 -11.68 -11.64
N THR A 262 -3.85 -12.50 -12.34
CA THR A 262 -5.25 -12.14 -12.69
C THR A 262 -6.18 -12.00 -11.47
N MET A 263 -5.69 -12.36 -10.28
CA MET A 263 -6.43 -12.30 -9.01
C MET A 263 -6.01 -11.09 -8.16
N ASP A 264 -4.93 -10.39 -8.54
CA ASP A 264 -4.41 -9.23 -7.81
C ASP A 264 -4.97 -7.92 -8.37
N GLY A 265 -5.07 -6.91 -7.53
CA GLY A 265 -5.44 -5.53 -7.90
C GLY A 265 -4.28 -4.55 -7.69
N ASP A 266 -3.04 -5.02 -7.83
CA ASP A 266 -1.82 -4.32 -7.49
C ASP A 266 -1.75 -2.92 -8.11
N THR A 267 -1.57 -1.92 -7.24
CA THR A 267 -1.62 -0.51 -7.61
C THR A 267 -0.54 0.27 -6.85
N VAL A 268 0.24 1.08 -7.56
CA VAL A 268 1.23 1.99 -6.98
C VAL A 268 0.95 3.41 -7.44
N PHE A 269 0.79 4.31 -6.46
CA PHE A 269 0.79 5.74 -6.66
C PHE A 269 2.19 6.32 -6.45
N THR A 270 2.48 7.45 -7.09
CA THR A 270 3.65 8.29 -6.80
C THR A 270 3.19 9.70 -6.56
N MET A 271 3.60 10.30 -5.43
CA MET A 271 3.41 11.71 -5.10
C MET A 271 4.76 12.43 -4.98
N ALA A 272 4.90 13.56 -5.64
CA ALA A 272 6.12 14.37 -5.67
C ALA A 272 5.85 15.80 -5.19
N SER A 273 6.61 16.28 -4.16
CA SER A 273 6.48 17.66 -3.63
C SER A 273 7.15 18.71 -4.50
N GLY A 274 8.11 18.35 -5.34
CA GLY A 274 8.66 19.25 -6.36
C GLY A 274 9.83 20.13 -5.94
N GLU A 275 10.56 19.77 -4.88
CA GLU A 275 11.64 20.59 -4.32
C GLU A 275 12.99 20.40 -5.03
N ILE A 276 13.33 19.16 -5.40
CA ILE A 276 14.66 18.78 -5.89
C ILE A 276 14.60 18.31 -7.32
N ALA A 277 15.39 18.91 -8.20
CA ALA A 277 15.58 18.41 -9.56
C ALA A 277 16.42 17.11 -9.52
N ALA A 278 15.88 16.03 -10.05
CA ALA A 278 16.55 14.73 -10.11
C ALA A 278 16.18 14.00 -11.41
N PRO A 279 17.09 13.15 -11.95
CA PRO A 279 16.75 12.29 -13.08
C PRO A 279 15.62 11.30 -12.70
N VAL A 280 14.65 11.14 -13.59
CA VAL A 280 13.49 10.24 -13.38
C VAL A 280 13.95 8.81 -13.10
N ASP A 281 14.95 8.33 -13.84
CA ASP A 281 15.49 6.98 -13.66
C ASP A 281 16.10 6.76 -12.27
N THR A 282 16.73 7.80 -11.70
CA THR A 282 17.24 7.74 -10.33
C THR A 282 16.10 7.62 -9.33
N VAL A 283 15.04 8.45 -9.48
CA VAL A 283 13.88 8.40 -8.60
C VAL A 283 13.17 7.04 -8.74
N GLY A 284 13.01 6.53 -9.96
CA GLY A 284 12.38 5.24 -10.24
C GLY A 284 13.15 4.07 -9.63
N TYR A 285 14.48 4.04 -9.74
CA TYR A 285 15.32 3.02 -9.10
C TYR A 285 15.22 3.04 -7.57
N LEU A 286 15.22 4.24 -6.98
CA LEU A 286 15.05 4.38 -5.53
C LEU A 286 13.64 3.97 -5.09
N ALA A 287 12.62 4.25 -5.91
CA ALA A 287 11.24 3.84 -5.65
C ALA A 287 11.07 2.32 -5.69
N GLU A 288 11.68 1.64 -6.68
CA GLU A 288 11.74 0.18 -6.75
C GLU A 288 12.33 -0.41 -5.46
N GLU A 289 13.50 0.08 -5.04
CA GLU A 289 14.17 -0.44 -3.84
C GLU A 289 13.40 -0.09 -2.56
N ALA A 290 12.80 1.10 -2.45
CA ALA A 290 11.97 1.49 -1.32
C ALA A 290 10.72 0.59 -1.22
N ILE A 291 10.04 0.29 -2.34
CA ILE A 291 8.92 -0.67 -2.40
C ILE A 291 9.36 -2.05 -1.91
N ARG A 292 10.49 -2.58 -2.45
CA ARG A 292 11.01 -3.89 -2.02
C ARG A 292 11.23 -3.92 -0.51
N LEU A 293 11.89 -2.92 0.04
CA LEU A 293 12.16 -2.84 1.48
C LEU A 293 10.88 -2.68 2.31
N ALA A 294 9.91 -1.89 1.84
CA ALA A 294 8.62 -1.70 2.51
C ALA A 294 7.79 -2.99 2.52
N VAL A 295 7.84 -3.80 1.46
CA VAL A 295 7.21 -5.14 1.43
C VAL A 295 7.82 -6.05 2.49
N LEU A 296 9.15 -6.08 2.62
CA LEU A 296 9.83 -6.87 3.66
C LEU A 296 9.49 -6.36 5.06
N ASP A 297 9.43 -5.04 5.24
CA ASP A 297 9.06 -4.42 6.51
C ASP A 297 7.61 -4.77 6.91
N ALA A 298 6.68 -4.79 5.96
CA ALA A 298 5.28 -5.13 6.19
C ALA A 298 5.12 -6.52 6.85
N VAL A 299 5.84 -7.51 6.32
CA VAL A 299 5.78 -8.89 6.83
C VAL A 299 6.52 -9.03 8.17
N LYS A 300 7.71 -8.42 8.29
CA LYS A 300 8.53 -8.49 9.51
C LYS A 300 7.91 -7.75 10.69
N SER A 301 7.10 -6.71 10.41
CA SER A 301 6.42 -5.90 11.43
C SER A 301 5.03 -6.41 11.81
N ALA A 302 4.51 -7.42 11.09
CA ALA A 302 3.20 -8.02 11.38
C ALA A 302 3.23 -8.83 12.69
N GLU A 303 2.08 -8.87 13.37
CA GLU A 303 1.79 -9.72 14.52
C GLU A 303 0.70 -10.75 14.14
N SER A 304 0.69 -11.92 14.78
CA SER A 304 -0.35 -12.93 14.53
C SER A 304 -1.73 -12.39 14.88
N MET A 305 -2.69 -12.54 13.96
CA MET A 305 -4.03 -11.98 14.08
C MET A 305 -5.02 -12.75 13.18
N GLY A 306 -6.29 -12.88 13.62
CA GLY A 306 -7.33 -13.56 12.84
C GLY A 306 -7.02 -15.04 12.59
N ALA A 307 -6.44 -15.72 13.57
CA ALA A 307 -5.96 -17.10 13.47
C ALA A 307 -4.95 -17.31 12.31
N ARG A 308 -4.20 -16.28 11.93
CA ARG A 308 -3.11 -16.36 10.95
C ARG A 308 -1.80 -16.05 11.65
N PRO A 309 -0.82 -16.98 11.63
CA PRO A 309 0.49 -16.74 12.21
C PRO A 309 1.28 -15.71 11.38
N ALA A 310 2.07 -14.88 12.07
CA ALA A 310 2.97 -13.92 11.47
C ALA A 310 4.38 -14.51 11.29
N TYR A 311 5.23 -13.80 10.58
CA TYR A 311 6.62 -14.16 10.36
C TYR A 311 7.39 -14.53 11.64
N ALA A 312 7.18 -13.78 12.72
CA ALA A 312 7.89 -13.98 13.99
C ALA A 312 7.51 -15.29 14.71
N ASP A 313 6.33 -15.86 14.39
CA ASP A 313 5.78 -17.03 15.09
C ASP A 313 6.04 -18.34 14.36
N ILE A 314 6.47 -18.27 13.10
CA ILE A 314 6.88 -19.46 12.35
C ILE A 314 8.29 -19.83 12.74
N THR A 315 8.43 -20.95 13.44
CA THR A 315 9.75 -21.52 13.76
C THR A 315 10.43 -21.88 12.45
N ARG A 316 11.48 -21.15 12.10
CA ARG A 316 12.33 -21.53 10.98
C ARG A 316 13.01 -22.81 11.38
N GLY A 317 12.71 -23.92 10.71
CA GLY A 317 13.51 -25.13 10.85
C GLY A 317 14.96 -24.75 10.53
N GLU A 318 15.83 -24.88 11.52
CA GLU A 318 17.28 -24.80 11.36
C GLU A 318 17.77 -25.93 10.45
#